data_87c33bc94b8012ffbed8bd462ddd2246
#
_entry.id   87c33bc94b8012ffbed8bd462ddd2246
#
_cell.length_a   1.000
_cell.length_b   1.000
_cell.length_c   1.000
_cell.angle_alpha   90.00
_cell.angle_beta   90.00
_cell.angle_gamma   90.00
#
_symmetry.space_group_name_H-M   'P 1'
#
loop_
_entity.id
_entity.type
_entity.pdbx_description
1 polymer ?
#
loop_
_entity_poly.entity_id
_entity_poly.type
_entity_poly.pdbx_seq_one_letter_code
_entity_poly.pdbx_strand_id
1 'polypeptide(L)'
;NTAIIKPHPKSVLPIAIVVAEMQKVLIHNGISPYAVQLAVDTLASPITKELAEHKDVKLIDYTGGSAFGEYIESLPGKTVFTEKAGVNSVILESVQDAKAVFGNLAFSFSLYSGQMCTAPQNIFVPSGGIKTADGHLSYDEVVAGLSDAVKGLAENPKMGAFVMGAIQNDTTKNRVNETLGGIGEAALVAAVAPHPEFPDARLQTPTVLGIDFKESTW
;
A
#
# COMPACT_ATOMS: atom_id res chain seq x y z
N ASN A 1 9.67 -10.56 -29.00
CA ASN A 1 8.72 -10.75 -27.89
C ASN A 1 7.78 -9.55 -27.86
N THR A 2 6.52 -9.80 -27.49
CA THR A 2 5.49 -8.77 -27.31
C THR A 2 5.05 -8.74 -25.86
N ALA A 3 4.54 -7.59 -25.42
CA ALA A 3 4.01 -7.40 -24.08
C ALA A 3 2.56 -6.91 -24.14
N ILE A 4 1.72 -7.43 -23.27
CA ILE A 4 0.38 -6.93 -23.01
C ILE A 4 0.37 -6.33 -21.61
N ILE A 5 0.05 -5.06 -21.49
CA ILE A 5 -0.05 -4.35 -20.21
C ILE A 5 -1.53 -4.26 -19.86
N LYS A 6 -1.89 -4.84 -18.72
CA LYS A 6 -3.25 -4.84 -18.19
C LYS A 6 -3.31 -4.03 -16.90
N PRO A 7 -3.74 -2.77 -16.94
CA PRO A 7 -3.85 -1.94 -15.75
C PRO A 7 -5.03 -2.35 -14.86
N HIS A 8 -5.01 -1.91 -13.61
CA HIS A 8 -6.21 -1.97 -12.77
C HIS A 8 -7.30 -1.06 -13.37
N PRO A 9 -8.59 -1.48 -13.37
CA PRO A 9 -9.69 -0.72 -13.99
C PRO A 9 -9.82 0.74 -13.50
N LYS A 10 -9.39 1.04 -12.28
CA LYS A 10 -9.39 2.40 -11.73
C LYS A 10 -8.11 3.21 -12.01
N SER A 11 -7.13 2.63 -12.71
CA SER A 11 -5.83 3.26 -13.01
C SER A 11 -5.46 3.14 -14.50
N VAL A 12 -6.45 3.13 -15.38
CA VAL A 12 -6.26 2.92 -16.81
C VAL A 12 -5.56 4.10 -17.46
N LEU A 13 -5.99 5.34 -17.18
CA LEU A 13 -5.52 6.53 -17.89
C LEU A 13 -4.01 6.75 -17.82
N PRO A 14 -3.34 6.74 -16.67
CA PRO A 14 -1.90 6.93 -16.61
C PRO A 14 -1.13 5.85 -17.36
N ILE A 15 -1.57 4.61 -17.28
CA ILE A 15 -0.93 3.49 -18.00
C ILE A 15 -1.17 3.61 -19.52
N ALA A 16 -2.36 4.01 -19.94
CA ALA A 16 -2.67 4.24 -21.36
C ALA A 16 -1.77 5.33 -21.97
N ILE A 17 -1.50 6.41 -21.24
CA ILE A 17 -0.58 7.46 -21.67
C ILE A 17 0.82 6.89 -21.85
N VAL A 18 1.33 6.14 -20.89
CA VAL A 18 2.66 5.51 -20.95
C VAL A 18 2.74 4.56 -22.16
N VAL A 19 1.75 3.69 -22.36
CA VAL A 19 1.73 2.77 -23.50
C VAL A 19 1.69 3.53 -24.83
N ALA A 20 0.91 4.60 -24.93
CA ALA A 20 0.86 5.43 -26.14
C ALA A 20 2.22 6.07 -26.45
N GLU A 21 2.94 6.57 -25.44
CA GLU A 21 4.28 7.11 -25.64
C GLU A 21 5.30 6.03 -26.03
N MET A 22 5.23 4.84 -25.41
CA MET A 22 6.04 3.69 -25.81
C MET A 22 5.81 3.33 -27.29
N GLN A 23 4.56 3.30 -27.74
CA GLN A 23 4.22 2.99 -29.13
C GLN A 23 4.76 4.05 -30.11
N LYS A 24 4.74 5.32 -29.76
CA LYS A 24 5.37 6.38 -30.55
C LYS A 24 6.87 6.16 -30.72
N VAL A 25 7.56 5.81 -29.62
CA VAL A 25 9.00 5.51 -29.64
C VAL A 25 9.29 4.29 -30.53
N LEU A 26 8.48 3.23 -30.42
CA LEU A 26 8.62 2.04 -31.27
C LEU A 26 8.49 2.39 -32.75
N ILE A 27 7.45 3.14 -33.12
CA ILE A 27 7.23 3.59 -34.51
C ILE A 27 8.42 4.42 -35.02
N HIS A 28 8.90 5.36 -34.20
CA HIS A 28 10.03 6.19 -34.54
C HIS A 28 11.31 5.37 -34.88
N ASN A 29 11.49 4.24 -34.22
CA ASN A 29 12.61 3.33 -34.42
C ASN A 29 12.31 2.19 -35.41
N GLY A 30 11.24 2.26 -36.18
CA GLY A 30 10.89 1.25 -37.19
C GLY A 30 10.41 -0.08 -36.61
N ILE A 31 10.01 -0.09 -35.34
CA ILE A 31 9.49 -1.28 -34.64
C ILE A 31 7.96 -1.22 -34.64
N SER A 32 7.32 -2.38 -34.76
CA SER A 32 5.87 -2.47 -34.72
C SER A 32 5.31 -1.92 -33.39
N PRO A 33 4.31 -1.02 -33.38
CA PRO A 33 3.66 -0.55 -32.17
C PRO A 33 2.96 -1.69 -31.41
N TYR A 34 2.60 -2.76 -32.08
CA TYR A 34 1.99 -3.95 -31.47
C TYR A 34 2.95 -4.76 -30.61
N ALA A 35 4.24 -4.39 -30.55
CA ALA A 35 5.17 -4.99 -29.59
C ALA A 35 4.77 -4.71 -28.13
N VAL A 36 4.07 -3.59 -27.89
CA VAL A 36 3.48 -3.26 -26.58
C VAL A 36 2.02 -2.89 -26.78
N GLN A 37 1.13 -3.60 -26.11
CA GLN A 37 -0.31 -3.44 -26.24
C GLN A 37 -0.95 -3.19 -24.88
N LEU A 38 -2.06 -2.45 -24.88
CA LEU A 38 -2.89 -2.20 -23.70
C LEU A 38 -4.14 -3.08 -23.76
N ALA A 39 -4.38 -3.84 -22.69
CA ALA A 39 -5.64 -4.56 -22.49
C ALA A 39 -6.42 -3.94 -21.33
N VAL A 40 -7.59 -3.40 -21.62
CA VAL A 40 -8.43 -2.71 -20.63
C VAL A 40 -9.65 -3.55 -20.32
N ASP A 41 -10.03 -3.56 -19.04
CA ASP A 41 -11.23 -4.23 -18.56
C ASP A 41 -12.03 -3.35 -17.60
N THR A 42 -13.10 -3.91 -17.05
CA THR A 42 -13.90 -3.29 -16.00
C THR A 42 -14.03 -4.25 -14.81
N LEU A 43 -14.39 -3.70 -13.64
CA LEU A 43 -14.67 -4.54 -12.46
C LEU A 43 -15.80 -5.55 -12.69
N ALA A 44 -16.77 -5.19 -13.54
CA ALA A 44 -17.91 -6.07 -13.87
C ALA A 44 -17.55 -7.16 -14.89
N SER A 45 -16.49 -6.95 -15.69
CA SER A 45 -16.06 -7.90 -16.73
C SER A 45 -14.53 -7.95 -16.76
N PRO A 46 -13.91 -8.60 -15.78
CA PRO A 46 -12.45 -8.71 -15.68
C PRO A 46 -11.90 -9.74 -16.68
N ILE A 47 -10.83 -9.37 -17.41
CA ILE A 47 -10.16 -10.24 -18.39
C ILE A 47 -8.84 -10.82 -17.89
N THR A 48 -8.41 -10.48 -16.68
CA THR A 48 -7.07 -10.84 -16.17
C THR A 48 -6.86 -12.35 -16.14
N LYS A 49 -7.89 -13.11 -15.74
CA LYS A 49 -7.82 -14.58 -15.70
C LYS A 49 -7.67 -15.16 -17.11
N GLU A 50 -8.47 -14.71 -18.05
CA GLU A 50 -8.41 -15.15 -19.46
C GLU A 50 -7.05 -14.87 -20.08
N LEU A 51 -6.49 -13.67 -19.86
CA LEU A 51 -5.14 -13.35 -20.31
C LEU A 51 -4.07 -14.24 -19.66
N ALA A 52 -4.14 -14.45 -18.36
CA ALA A 52 -3.16 -15.25 -17.63
C ALA A 52 -3.19 -16.73 -18.08
N GLU A 53 -4.36 -17.29 -18.35
CA GLU A 53 -4.55 -18.67 -18.82
C GLU A 53 -4.21 -18.86 -20.30
N HIS A 54 -4.20 -17.76 -21.09
CA HIS A 54 -4.03 -17.89 -22.54
C HIS A 54 -2.74 -18.63 -22.91
N LYS A 55 -2.84 -19.59 -23.81
CA LYS A 55 -1.74 -20.51 -24.18
C LYS A 55 -0.48 -19.80 -24.68
N ASP A 56 -0.63 -18.64 -25.31
CA ASP A 56 0.48 -17.87 -25.89
C ASP A 56 1.13 -16.90 -24.89
N VAL A 57 0.50 -16.64 -23.75
CA VAL A 57 1.12 -15.91 -22.62
C VAL A 57 2.03 -16.88 -21.89
N LYS A 58 3.33 -16.66 -21.94
CA LYS A 58 4.34 -17.53 -21.34
C LYS A 58 4.97 -16.94 -20.07
N LEU A 59 5.01 -15.63 -20.00
CA LEU A 59 5.58 -14.90 -18.87
C LEU A 59 4.51 -13.97 -18.31
N ILE A 60 4.34 -13.97 -17.00
CA ILE A 60 3.42 -13.12 -16.27
C ILE A 60 4.22 -12.36 -15.21
N ASP A 61 4.14 -11.05 -15.25
CA ASP A 61 4.59 -10.14 -14.20
C ASP A 61 3.34 -9.55 -13.54
N TYR A 62 3.12 -9.88 -12.27
CA TYR A 62 1.90 -9.55 -11.56
C TYR A 62 2.19 -8.78 -10.29
N THR A 63 1.52 -7.65 -10.13
CA THR A 63 1.46 -6.89 -8.88
C THR A 63 0.02 -6.79 -8.42
N GLY A 64 -0.29 -7.27 -7.22
CA GLY A 64 -1.65 -7.23 -6.69
C GLY A 64 -1.90 -8.05 -5.44
N GLY A 65 -3.15 -8.42 -5.20
CA GLY A 65 -3.56 -9.16 -4.01
C GLY A 65 -3.03 -10.60 -3.97
N SER A 66 -2.73 -11.09 -2.77
CA SER A 66 -2.08 -12.39 -2.56
C SER A 66 -2.87 -13.56 -3.12
N ALA A 67 -4.18 -13.62 -2.92
CA ALA A 67 -5.01 -14.73 -3.39
C ALA A 67 -4.98 -14.92 -4.92
N PHE A 68 -5.00 -13.82 -5.68
CA PHE A 68 -4.88 -13.90 -7.14
C PHE A 68 -3.44 -14.16 -7.59
N GLY A 69 -2.44 -13.66 -6.84
CA GLY A 69 -1.03 -13.99 -7.06
C GLY A 69 -0.76 -15.49 -6.92
N GLU A 70 -1.26 -16.12 -5.85
CA GLU A 70 -1.17 -17.57 -5.63
C GLU A 70 -1.84 -18.37 -6.76
N TYR A 71 -3.00 -17.90 -7.22
CA TYR A 71 -3.64 -18.51 -8.38
C TYR A 71 -2.75 -18.45 -9.63
N ILE A 72 -2.15 -17.30 -9.93
CA ILE A 72 -1.24 -17.14 -11.08
C ILE A 72 -0.01 -18.04 -10.93
N GLU A 73 0.58 -18.13 -9.74
CA GLU A 73 1.71 -19.01 -9.44
C GLU A 73 1.38 -20.50 -9.67
N SER A 74 0.11 -20.87 -9.51
CA SER A 74 -0.35 -22.24 -9.74
C SER A 74 -0.53 -22.62 -11.22
N LEU A 75 -0.46 -21.66 -12.15
CA LEU A 75 -0.70 -21.91 -13.57
C LEU A 75 0.45 -22.71 -14.21
N PRO A 76 0.16 -23.88 -14.81
CA PRO A 76 1.20 -24.74 -15.37
C PRO A 76 1.83 -24.13 -16.63
N GLY A 77 3.12 -24.33 -16.79
CA GLY A 77 3.87 -23.95 -18.00
C GLY A 77 4.04 -22.44 -18.21
N LYS A 78 3.91 -21.65 -17.15
CA LYS A 78 4.15 -20.22 -17.12
C LYS A 78 5.41 -19.90 -16.33
N THR A 79 6.12 -18.85 -16.73
CA THR A 79 7.11 -18.19 -15.89
C THR A 79 6.42 -17.01 -15.22
N VAL A 80 6.40 -17.01 -13.89
CA VAL A 80 5.62 -16.05 -13.12
C VAL A 80 6.52 -15.27 -12.17
N PHE A 81 6.35 -13.97 -12.16
CA PHE A 81 6.89 -13.04 -11.15
C PHE A 81 5.72 -12.40 -10.45
N THR A 82 5.68 -12.47 -9.12
CA THR A 82 4.59 -11.91 -8.32
C THR A 82 5.11 -10.96 -7.26
N GLU A 83 4.50 -9.78 -7.21
CA GLU A 83 4.61 -8.80 -6.13
C GLU A 83 3.27 -8.76 -5.40
N LYS A 84 3.24 -9.33 -4.21
CA LYS A 84 2.03 -9.46 -3.37
C LYS A 84 2.09 -8.54 -2.15
N ALA A 85 0.97 -8.41 -1.44
CA ALA A 85 0.93 -7.67 -0.19
C ALA A 85 1.92 -8.26 0.82
N GLY A 86 2.74 -7.40 1.41
CA GLY A 86 3.66 -7.76 2.48
C GLY A 86 3.05 -7.52 3.86
N VAL A 87 3.57 -8.21 4.87
CA VAL A 87 3.39 -7.89 6.28
C VAL A 87 4.75 -7.44 6.79
N ASN A 88 4.99 -6.12 6.75
CA ASN A 88 6.28 -5.56 7.08
C ASN A 88 6.34 -5.17 8.55
N SER A 89 7.42 -5.54 9.20
CA SER A 89 7.62 -5.33 10.63
C SER A 89 8.81 -4.44 10.90
N VAL A 90 8.68 -3.58 11.89
CA VAL A 90 9.75 -2.75 12.45
C VAL A 90 9.97 -3.19 13.90
N ILE A 91 11.23 -3.42 14.27
CA ILE A 91 11.61 -3.65 15.65
C ILE A 91 12.25 -2.37 16.16
N LEU A 92 11.62 -1.74 17.14
CA LEU A 92 12.03 -0.46 17.70
C LEU A 92 12.60 -0.67 19.12
N GLU A 93 13.90 -0.97 19.22
CA GLU A 93 14.58 -1.24 20.48
C GLU A 93 15.27 0.01 21.05
N SER A 94 15.92 0.78 20.18
CA SER A 94 16.60 2.01 20.55
C SER A 94 16.70 2.97 19.37
N VAL A 95 16.69 4.27 19.63
CA VAL A 95 16.81 5.31 18.61
C VAL A 95 17.63 6.48 19.13
N GLN A 96 18.36 7.14 18.24
CA GLN A 96 19.08 8.36 18.58
C GLN A 96 18.12 9.53 18.83
N ASP A 97 17.29 9.81 17.82
CA ASP A 97 16.29 10.88 17.83
C ASP A 97 14.89 10.26 17.64
N ALA A 98 14.15 10.14 18.73
CA ALA A 98 12.82 9.53 18.71
C ALA A 98 11.84 10.33 17.85
N LYS A 99 11.90 11.66 17.89
CA LYS A 99 10.99 12.51 17.13
C LYS A 99 11.19 12.35 15.61
N ALA A 100 12.44 12.33 15.17
CA ALA A 100 12.77 12.12 13.75
C ALA A 100 12.33 10.73 13.28
N VAL A 101 12.55 9.68 14.11
CA VAL A 101 12.14 8.31 13.78
C VAL A 101 10.61 8.19 13.75
N PHE A 102 9.89 8.75 14.71
CA PHE A 102 8.42 8.73 14.72
C PHE A 102 7.83 9.46 13.51
N GLY A 103 8.40 10.61 13.12
CA GLY A 103 7.98 11.32 11.91
C GLY A 103 8.23 10.51 10.63
N ASN A 104 9.35 9.83 10.52
CA ASN A 104 9.67 8.96 9.39
C ASN A 104 8.74 7.74 9.32
N LEU A 105 8.51 7.07 10.45
CA LEU A 105 7.57 5.95 10.54
C LEU A 105 6.15 6.40 10.21
N ALA A 106 5.67 7.52 10.77
CA ALA A 106 4.36 8.08 10.46
C ALA A 106 4.19 8.32 8.96
N PHE A 107 5.19 8.88 8.29
CA PHE A 107 5.18 9.03 6.84
C PHE A 107 5.15 7.67 6.13
N SER A 108 6.00 6.73 6.53
CA SER A 108 6.16 5.43 5.85
C SER A 108 4.89 4.59 5.87
N PHE A 109 4.17 4.55 6.99
CA PHE A 109 2.91 3.77 7.05
C PHE A 109 1.66 4.56 6.67
N SER A 110 1.76 5.90 6.54
CA SER A 110 0.66 6.72 6.05
C SER A 110 0.65 6.89 4.52
N LEU A 111 1.80 6.74 3.87
CA LEU A 111 1.94 6.97 2.44
C LEU A 111 0.95 6.10 1.64
N TYR A 112 0.14 6.79 0.81
CA TYR A 112 -0.96 6.21 0.05
C TYR A 112 -1.97 5.44 0.93
N SER A 113 -2.21 5.90 2.16
CA SER A 113 -3.06 5.22 3.15
C SER A 113 -2.62 3.78 3.45
N GLY A 114 -1.31 3.53 3.50
CA GLY A 114 -0.75 2.21 3.75
C GLY A 114 -0.94 1.18 2.63
N GLN A 115 -1.37 1.61 1.44
CA GLN A 115 -1.64 0.71 0.30
C GLN A 115 -0.39 0.32 -0.49
N MET A 116 0.79 0.38 0.12
CA MET A 116 2.03 -0.06 -0.50
C MET A 116 2.48 -1.40 0.07
N CYS A 117 3.02 -2.28 -0.78
CA CYS A 117 3.58 -3.57 -0.38
C CYS A 117 4.74 -3.43 0.63
N THR A 118 5.43 -2.28 0.65
CA THR A 118 6.55 -1.97 1.54
C THR A 118 6.15 -1.16 2.78
N ALA A 119 4.87 -0.77 2.93
CA ALA A 119 4.43 -0.03 4.11
C ALA A 119 4.58 -0.88 5.37
N PRO A 120 5.18 -0.36 6.46
CA PRO A 120 5.19 -1.06 7.74
C PRO A 120 3.76 -1.21 8.28
N GLN A 121 3.46 -2.37 8.87
CA GLN A 121 2.16 -2.63 9.48
C GLN A 121 2.30 -2.96 10.97
N ASN A 122 3.42 -3.55 11.35
CA ASN A 122 3.68 -3.95 12.72
C ASN A 122 4.92 -3.23 13.26
N ILE A 123 4.79 -2.64 14.44
CA ILE A 123 5.89 -2.02 15.15
C ILE A 123 6.02 -2.74 16.50
N PHE A 124 7.08 -3.51 16.67
CA PHE A 124 7.39 -4.20 17.91
C PHE A 124 8.21 -3.29 18.81
N VAL A 125 7.68 -3.01 19.97
CA VAL A 125 8.32 -2.18 20.99
C VAL A 125 8.49 -3.02 22.26
N PRO A 126 9.67 -3.05 22.91
CA PRO A 126 9.85 -3.73 24.19
C PRO A 126 8.85 -3.20 25.24
N SER A 127 8.31 -4.08 26.09
CA SER A 127 7.41 -3.67 27.16
C SER A 127 8.04 -2.68 28.16
N GLY A 128 9.37 -2.74 28.30
CA GLY A 128 10.12 -1.78 29.09
C GLY A 128 10.39 -0.44 28.39
N GLY A 129 9.94 -0.26 27.14
CA GLY A 129 10.20 0.94 26.35
C GLY A 129 11.53 0.89 25.59
N ILE A 130 11.99 2.05 25.09
CA ILE A 130 13.16 2.19 24.23
C ILE A 130 14.20 3.13 24.82
N LYS A 131 15.46 2.95 24.45
CA LYS A 131 16.55 3.88 24.76
C LYS A 131 16.63 4.98 23.69
N THR A 132 16.93 6.20 24.11
CA THR A 132 17.19 7.34 23.23
C THR A 132 18.49 8.03 23.60
N ALA A 133 18.95 8.98 22.78
CA ALA A 133 20.12 9.79 23.16
C ALA A 133 19.88 10.61 24.43
N ASP A 134 18.64 11.05 24.64
CA ASP A 134 18.25 11.90 25.76
C ASP A 134 17.78 11.10 27.00
N GLY A 135 17.81 9.76 26.94
CA GLY A 135 17.39 8.90 28.03
C GLY A 135 16.56 7.69 27.62
N HIS A 136 15.37 7.57 28.17
CA HIS A 136 14.49 6.43 27.98
C HIS A 136 13.05 6.90 27.75
N LEU A 137 12.34 6.24 26.85
CA LEU A 137 10.90 6.39 26.65
C LEU A 137 10.20 5.08 27.02
N SER A 138 9.17 5.17 27.84
CA SER A 138 8.28 4.04 28.14
C SER A 138 7.53 3.59 26.90
N TYR A 139 6.92 2.41 26.96
CA TYR A 139 6.04 1.90 25.89
C TYR A 139 4.92 2.92 25.56
N ASP A 140 4.26 3.46 26.58
CA ASP A 140 3.16 4.41 26.41
C ASP A 140 3.62 5.73 25.75
N GLU A 141 4.82 6.22 26.11
CA GLU A 141 5.42 7.39 25.47
C GLU A 141 5.77 7.14 24.00
N VAL A 142 6.20 5.93 23.64
CA VAL A 142 6.43 5.55 22.25
C VAL A 142 5.10 5.51 21.48
N VAL A 143 4.07 4.89 22.03
CA VAL A 143 2.74 4.84 21.39
C VAL A 143 2.16 6.24 21.22
N ALA A 144 2.27 7.09 22.23
CA ALA A 144 1.83 8.48 22.15
C ALA A 144 2.61 9.27 21.10
N GLY A 145 3.95 9.16 21.07
CA GLY A 145 4.78 9.85 20.10
C GLY A 145 4.51 9.43 18.65
N LEU A 146 4.31 8.15 18.39
CA LEU A 146 3.91 7.64 17.07
C LEU A 146 2.51 8.16 16.68
N SER A 147 1.57 8.11 17.62
CA SER A 147 0.19 8.59 17.40
C SER A 147 0.16 10.09 17.08
N ASP A 148 0.91 10.89 17.82
CA ASP A 148 1.03 12.34 17.59
C ASP A 148 1.67 12.64 16.23
N ALA A 149 2.68 11.88 15.84
CA ALA A 149 3.31 12.04 14.52
C ALA A 149 2.35 11.72 13.37
N VAL A 150 1.57 10.65 13.49
CA VAL A 150 0.53 10.29 12.50
C VAL A 150 -0.56 11.35 12.44
N LYS A 151 -1.04 11.78 13.60
CA LYS A 151 -2.06 12.83 13.71
C LYS A 151 -1.58 14.13 13.08
N GLY A 152 -0.39 14.56 13.44
CA GLY A 152 0.20 15.79 12.90
C GLY A 152 0.38 15.76 11.38
N LEU A 153 0.69 14.59 10.81
CA LEU A 153 0.75 14.40 9.36
C LEU A 153 -0.65 14.41 8.72
N ALA A 154 -1.61 13.68 9.28
CA ALA A 154 -2.96 13.57 8.74
C ALA A 154 -3.74 14.88 8.77
N GLU A 155 -3.60 15.64 9.84
CA GLU A 155 -4.25 16.94 10.03
C GLU A 155 -3.54 18.10 9.29
N ASN A 156 -2.37 17.85 8.70
CA ASN A 156 -1.65 18.88 7.96
C ASN A 156 -2.42 19.23 6.66
N PRO A 157 -2.93 20.47 6.53
CA PRO A 157 -3.79 20.84 5.40
C PRO A 157 -3.07 20.86 4.04
N LYS A 158 -1.73 20.92 4.05
CA LYS A 158 -0.93 20.94 2.82
C LYS A 158 -0.41 19.56 2.42
N MET A 159 -0.21 18.67 3.38
CA MET A 159 0.47 17.40 3.16
C MET A 159 -0.45 16.18 3.37
N GLY A 160 -1.37 16.25 4.33
CA GLY A 160 -2.14 15.10 4.78
C GLY A 160 -2.87 14.38 3.65
N ALA A 161 -3.73 15.09 2.93
CA ALA A 161 -4.51 14.49 1.85
C ALA A 161 -3.66 13.94 0.69
N PHE A 162 -2.51 14.58 0.40
CA PHE A 162 -1.60 14.13 -0.66
C PHE A 162 -0.81 12.90 -0.24
N VAL A 163 -0.37 12.83 1.03
CA VAL A 163 0.36 11.68 1.56
C VAL A 163 -0.56 10.47 1.70
N MET A 164 -1.77 10.67 2.24
CA MET A 164 -2.71 9.57 2.47
C MET A 164 -3.16 8.89 1.18
N GLY A 165 -3.46 9.66 0.14
CA GLY A 165 -4.04 9.10 -1.10
C GLY A 165 -5.42 8.47 -0.88
N ALA A 166 -6.14 8.22 -1.96
CA ALA A 166 -7.47 7.63 -1.89
C ALA A 166 -7.44 6.11 -1.73
N ILE A 167 -8.33 5.56 -0.92
CA ILE A 167 -8.53 4.12 -0.80
C ILE A 167 -9.16 3.57 -2.08
N GLN A 168 -8.52 2.57 -2.68
CA GLN A 168 -8.86 2.06 -4.00
C GLN A 168 -10.15 1.24 -4.03
N ASN A 169 -10.47 0.51 -2.95
CA ASN A 169 -11.64 -0.36 -2.92
C ASN A 169 -12.31 -0.41 -1.54
N ASP A 170 -13.58 -0.78 -1.54
CA ASP A 170 -14.38 -0.84 -0.31
C ASP A 170 -13.95 -2.00 0.61
N THR A 171 -13.40 -3.07 0.06
CA THR A 171 -12.87 -4.19 0.85
C THR A 171 -11.76 -3.74 1.78
N THR A 172 -10.82 -2.92 1.29
CA THR A 172 -9.75 -2.37 2.14
C THR A 172 -10.32 -1.48 3.23
N LYS A 173 -11.27 -0.60 2.90
CA LYS A 173 -11.94 0.26 3.88
C LYS A 173 -12.68 -0.55 4.94
N ASN A 174 -13.40 -1.59 4.54
CA ASN A 174 -14.16 -2.45 5.45
C ASN A 174 -13.24 -3.21 6.41
N ARG A 175 -12.12 -3.75 5.94
CA ARG A 175 -11.11 -4.39 6.80
C ARG A 175 -10.62 -3.46 7.90
N VAL A 176 -10.32 -2.20 7.58
CA VAL A 176 -9.89 -1.23 8.59
C VAL A 176 -10.99 -1.04 9.64
N ASN A 177 -12.24 -0.87 9.20
CA ASN A 177 -13.38 -0.68 10.11
C ASN A 177 -13.64 -1.91 11.00
N GLU A 178 -13.51 -3.13 10.45
CA GLU A 178 -13.64 -4.39 11.18
C GLU A 178 -12.51 -4.54 12.22
N THR A 179 -11.29 -4.19 11.88
CA THR A 179 -10.15 -4.24 12.78
C THR A 179 -10.32 -3.29 13.97
N LEU A 180 -10.88 -2.10 13.75
CA LEU A 180 -11.14 -1.10 14.81
C LEU A 180 -12.11 -1.58 15.88
N GLY A 181 -12.95 -2.57 15.61
CA GLY A 181 -13.94 -3.10 16.54
C GLY A 181 -13.52 -4.36 17.29
N GLY A 182 -12.37 -4.98 16.94
CA GLY A 182 -12.10 -6.35 17.35
C GLY A 182 -10.76 -6.66 18.01
N ILE A 183 -9.74 -5.85 17.84
CA ILE A 183 -8.37 -6.19 18.28
C ILE A 183 -7.71 -5.00 18.96
N GLY A 184 -7.24 -5.20 20.21
CA GLY A 184 -6.44 -4.23 20.92
C GLY A 184 -7.14 -2.94 21.30
N GLU A 185 -6.40 -1.99 21.84
CA GLU A 185 -6.88 -0.67 22.20
C GLU A 185 -6.45 0.36 21.15
N ALA A 186 -7.42 1.16 20.67
CA ALA A 186 -7.15 2.19 19.68
C ALA A 186 -6.39 3.35 20.36
N ALA A 187 -5.10 3.48 20.06
CA ALA A 187 -4.29 4.60 20.50
C ALA A 187 -4.56 5.86 19.67
N LEU A 188 -4.94 5.69 18.40
CA LEU A 188 -5.30 6.78 17.50
C LEU A 188 -6.38 6.34 16.52
N VAL A 189 -7.45 7.12 16.44
CA VAL A 189 -8.38 7.16 15.30
C VAL A 189 -8.48 8.62 14.90
N ALA A 190 -7.73 9.04 13.88
CA ALA A 190 -7.73 10.42 13.42
C ALA A 190 -8.69 10.64 12.27
N ALA A 191 -9.27 11.84 12.21
CA ALA A 191 -10.00 12.28 11.04
C ALA A 191 -9.01 12.86 10.02
N VAL A 192 -9.15 12.47 8.74
CA VAL A 192 -8.37 13.07 7.66
C VAL A 192 -9.09 14.30 7.13
N ALA A 193 -8.33 15.37 6.93
CA ALA A 193 -8.84 16.53 6.22
C ALA A 193 -9.24 16.14 4.78
N PRO A 194 -10.37 16.65 4.25
CA PRO A 194 -10.77 16.36 2.87
C PRO A 194 -9.71 16.85 1.89
N HIS A 195 -9.58 16.14 0.76
CA HIS A 195 -8.65 16.55 -0.28
C HIS A 195 -9.10 17.88 -0.89
N PRO A 196 -8.21 18.89 -1.00
CA PRO A 196 -8.62 20.23 -1.45
C PRO A 196 -9.14 20.29 -2.89
N GLU A 197 -8.64 19.41 -3.76
CA GLU A 197 -9.05 19.35 -5.18
C GLU A 197 -10.10 18.25 -5.45
N PHE A 198 -10.16 17.21 -4.60
CA PHE A 198 -11.03 16.06 -4.76
C PHE A 198 -11.81 15.80 -3.46
N PRO A 199 -12.87 16.59 -3.17
CA PRO A 199 -13.58 16.48 -1.89
C PRO A 199 -14.24 15.13 -1.65
N ASP A 200 -14.56 14.41 -2.72
CA ASP A 200 -15.16 13.06 -2.67
C ASP A 200 -14.10 11.93 -2.59
N ALA A 201 -12.81 12.26 -2.50
CA ALA A 201 -11.76 11.27 -2.35
C ALA A 201 -11.93 10.48 -1.05
N ARG A 202 -11.88 9.15 -1.16
CA ARG A 202 -11.98 8.25 0.01
C ARG A 202 -10.67 8.21 0.76
N LEU A 203 -10.43 9.20 1.60
CA LEU A 203 -9.26 9.26 2.46
C LEU A 203 -9.53 8.54 3.78
N GLN A 204 -8.54 7.86 4.30
CA GLN A 204 -8.58 7.26 5.62
C GLN A 204 -7.22 7.36 6.28
N THR A 205 -7.21 7.85 7.51
CA THR A 205 -6.00 7.90 8.32
C THR A 205 -5.63 6.50 8.78
N PRO A 206 -4.36 6.12 8.72
CA PRO A 206 -3.87 4.93 9.39
C PRO A 206 -4.25 4.97 10.87
N THR A 207 -4.74 3.86 11.38
CA THR A 207 -5.08 3.70 12.79
C THR A 207 -3.90 3.08 13.51
N VAL A 208 -3.56 3.59 14.69
CA VAL A 208 -2.57 3.01 15.59
C VAL A 208 -3.30 2.22 16.67
N LEU A 209 -3.01 0.93 16.77
CA LEU A 209 -3.54 0.03 17.79
C LEU A 209 -2.41 -0.43 18.69
N GLY A 210 -2.59 -0.32 20.00
CA GLY A 210 -1.75 -0.97 20.99
C GLY A 210 -2.27 -2.39 21.25
N ILE A 211 -1.40 -3.39 21.06
CA ILE A 211 -1.76 -4.81 21.22
C ILE A 211 -0.69 -5.50 22.07
N ASP A 212 -1.09 -6.26 23.09
CA ASP A 212 -0.14 -7.16 23.75
C ASP A 212 0.20 -8.30 22.77
N PHE A 213 1.48 -8.61 22.64
CA PHE A 213 1.97 -9.69 21.77
C PHE A 213 1.28 -11.05 22.04
N LYS A 214 0.87 -11.29 23.28
CA LYS A 214 0.13 -12.52 23.66
C LYS A 214 -1.31 -12.56 23.16
N GLU A 215 -1.87 -11.40 22.82
CA GLU A 215 -3.25 -11.27 22.32
C GLU A 215 -3.28 -11.15 20.79
N SER A 216 -2.10 -11.06 20.15
CA SER A 216 -2.02 -11.01 18.70
C SER A 216 -2.43 -12.36 18.10
N THR A 217 -3.53 -12.37 17.40
CA THR A 217 -3.96 -13.50 16.56
C THR A 217 -3.53 -13.22 15.13
N TRP A 218 -2.39 -13.77 14.75
CA TRP A 218 -1.87 -13.74 13.37
C TRP A 218 -2.21 -15.00 12.62
#